data_87bd11de8b7627b8ef763960610f889a
#
_entry.id   87bd11de8b7627b8ef763960610f889a
#
_cell.length_a   1.000
_cell.length_b   1.000
_cell.length_c   1.000
_cell.angle_alpha   90.00
_cell.angle_beta   90.00
_cell.angle_gamma   90.00
#
_symmetry.space_group_name_H-M   'P 1'
#
loop_
_entity.id
_entity.type
_entity.pdbx_description
1 polymer ?
#
loop_
_entity_poly.entity_id
_entity_poly.type
_entity_poly.pdbx_seq_one_letter_code
_entity_poly.pdbx_strand_id
1 'polypeptide(L)'
;WKYKKEDIDKRVQELAKLVEISDKLYDRPKMLSGGQKQRVAIARALSMNANLLLCDEATSALDPNTTQSVLNLLRELNQKLGITIVVVTHQMEVVRQICDTISILENGKISASGNVKEIFLKKPQALLGLLGKDYSYAEIPGIVFTLLLSRSEMNVIPEICNRFDAKIITTENREYKEE
;
A
#
# COMPACT_ATOMS: atom_id res chain seq x y z
N TRP A 1 -17.50 21.25 -25.72
CA TRP A 1 -16.17 21.04 -25.15
C TRP A 1 -15.29 22.25 -25.46
N LYS A 2 -14.61 22.83 -24.45
CA LYS A 2 -13.80 24.04 -24.61
C LYS A 2 -12.41 23.79 -25.21
N TYR A 3 -11.99 22.55 -25.40
CA TYR A 3 -10.63 22.20 -25.82
C TYR A 3 -10.60 21.80 -27.29
N LYS A 4 -9.52 22.18 -27.98
CA LYS A 4 -9.24 21.75 -29.34
C LYS A 4 -8.91 20.25 -29.35
N LYS A 5 -9.26 19.55 -30.42
CA LYS A 5 -9.02 18.10 -30.57
C LYS A 5 -7.53 17.76 -30.38
N GLU A 6 -6.66 18.57 -30.94
CA GLU A 6 -5.21 18.41 -30.86
C GLU A 6 -4.68 18.45 -29.41
N ASP A 7 -5.23 19.35 -28.57
CA ASP A 7 -4.87 19.44 -27.15
C ASP A 7 -5.34 18.21 -26.38
N ILE A 8 -6.54 17.72 -26.72
CA ILE A 8 -7.08 16.49 -26.12
C ILE A 8 -6.20 15.30 -26.48
N ASP A 9 -5.88 15.12 -27.77
CA ASP A 9 -5.09 14.00 -28.27
C ASP A 9 -3.68 14.02 -27.63
N LYS A 10 -3.06 15.19 -27.55
CA LYS A 10 -1.77 15.36 -26.85
C LYS A 10 -1.87 14.94 -25.39
N ARG A 11 -2.90 15.41 -24.66
CA ARG A 11 -3.09 15.08 -23.24
C ARG A 11 -3.33 13.59 -23.03
N VAL A 12 -4.09 12.95 -23.90
CA VAL A 12 -4.33 11.50 -23.85
C VAL A 12 -3.03 10.73 -24.03
N GLN A 13 -2.18 11.13 -24.98
CA GLN A 13 -0.87 10.51 -25.20
C GLN A 13 0.06 10.67 -23.98
N GLU A 14 0.12 11.87 -23.41
CA GLU A 14 0.90 12.15 -22.20
C GLU A 14 0.47 11.25 -21.04
N LEU A 15 -0.84 11.16 -20.79
CA LEU A 15 -1.39 10.33 -19.72
C LEU A 15 -1.15 8.85 -19.97
N ALA A 16 -1.37 8.37 -21.20
CA ALA A 16 -1.12 6.98 -21.55
C ALA A 16 0.34 6.58 -21.36
N LYS A 17 1.28 7.48 -21.69
CA LYS A 17 2.70 7.28 -21.43
C LYS A 17 2.99 7.26 -19.93
N LEU A 18 2.38 8.17 -19.18
CA LEU A 18 2.56 8.28 -17.73
C LEU A 18 2.13 7.02 -16.97
N VAL A 19 1.04 6.37 -17.42
CA VAL A 19 0.54 5.14 -16.82
C VAL A 19 0.95 3.88 -17.59
N GLU A 20 1.89 3.99 -18.55
CA GLU A 20 2.50 2.88 -19.31
C GLU A 20 1.49 1.98 -20.07
N ILE A 21 0.57 2.62 -20.82
CA ILE A 21 -0.41 1.93 -21.68
C ILE A 21 -0.48 2.55 -23.08
N SER A 22 0.58 3.20 -23.54
CA SER A 22 0.61 3.88 -24.84
C SER A 22 0.32 2.93 -26.02
N ASP A 23 0.74 1.67 -25.91
CA ASP A 23 0.49 0.60 -26.89
C ASP A 23 -0.97 0.13 -26.94
N LYS A 24 -1.79 0.51 -25.96
CA LYS A 24 -3.19 0.13 -25.78
C LYS A 24 -4.19 1.23 -26.07
N LEU A 25 -3.76 2.39 -26.57
CA LEU A 25 -4.61 3.56 -26.81
C LEU A 25 -5.82 3.29 -27.71
N TYR A 26 -5.67 2.38 -28.67
CA TYR A 26 -6.70 2.05 -29.65
C TYR A 26 -7.40 0.71 -29.37
N ASP A 27 -7.01 0.01 -28.29
CA ASP A 27 -7.62 -1.24 -27.90
C ASP A 27 -9.00 -0.99 -27.27
N ARG A 28 -9.93 -1.91 -27.49
CA ARG A 28 -11.25 -1.83 -26.82
C ARG A 28 -11.11 -2.22 -25.36
N PRO A 29 -11.88 -1.61 -24.44
CA PRO A 29 -11.80 -1.89 -23.00
C PRO A 29 -11.94 -3.37 -22.63
N LYS A 30 -12.67 -4.16 -23.43
CA LYS A 30 -12.83 -5.61 -23.23
C LYS A 30 -11.54 -6.40 -23.48
N MET A 31 -10.60 -5.85 -24.25
CA MET A 31 -9.32 -6.48 -24.57
C MET A 31 -8.24 -6.22 -23.52
N LEU A 32 -8.49 -5.30 -22.60
CA LEU A 32 -7.53 -4.92 -21.57
C LEU A 32 -7.55 -5.91 -20.39
N SER A 33 -6.35 -6.23 -19.87
CA SER A 33 -6.21 -6.96 -18.61
C SER A 33 -6.74 -6.15 -17.41
N GLY A 34 -6.91 -6.78 -16.25
CA GLY A 34 -7.31 -6.11 -15.01
C GLY A 34 -6.39 -4.94 -14.65
N GLY A 35 -5.08 -5.15 -14.66
CA GLY A 35 -4.09 -4.10 -14.40
C GLY A 35 -4.10 -2.98 -15.42
N GLN A 36 -4.28 -3.29 -16.72
CA GLN A 36 -4.42 -2.27 -17.75
C GLN A 36 -5.69 -1.43 -17.57
N LYS A 37 -6.81 -2.04 -17.19
CA LYS A 37 -8.04 -1.31 -16.85
C LYS A 37 -7.83 -0.39 -15.66
N GLN A 38 -7.07 -0.83 -14.64
CA GLN A 38 -6.73 0.00 -13.49
C GLN A 38 -5.86 1.20 -13.90
N ARG A 39 -4.85 0.99 -14.76
CA ARG A 39 -4.04 2.08 -15.31
C ARG A 39 -4.85 3.09 -16.10
N VAL A 40 -5.84 2.65 -16.88
CA VAL A 40 -6.82 3.53 -17.57
C VAL A 40 -7.64 4.33 -16.54
N ALA A 41 -8.11 3.71 -15.46
CA ALA A 41 -8.87 4.39 -14.42
C ALA A 41 -8.03 5.49 -13.74
N ILE A 42 -6.77 5.20 -13.43
CA ILE A 42 -5.82 6.18 -12.89
C ILE A 42 -5.60 7.34 -13.88
N ALA A 43 -5.34 7.05 -15.17
CA ALA A 43 -5.17 8.08 -16.21
C ALA A 43 -6.41 8.98 -16.33
N ARG A 44 -7.60 8.41 -16.26
CA ARG A 44 -8.86 9.18 -16.27
C ARG A 44 -8.95 10.13 -15.07
N ALA A 45 -8.63 9.69 -13.88
CA ALA A 45 -8.62 10.54 -12.69
C ALA A 45 -7.60 11.68 -12.85
N LEU A 46 -6.40 11.39 -13.35
CA LEU A 46 -5.35 12.39 -13.58
C LEU A 46 -5.67 13.37 -14.72
N SER A 47 -6.61 13.03 -15.62
CA SER A 47 -7.01 13.95 -16.71
C SER A 47 -7.63 15.26 -16.23
N MET A 48 -8.13 15.27 -14.99
CA MET A 48 -8.73 16.44 -14.34
C MET A 48 -7.70 17.33 -13.63
N ASN A 49 -6.39 17.07 -13.77
CA ASN A 49 -5.31 17.74 -13.04
C ASN A 49 -5.53 17.74 -11.51
N ALA A 50 -6.02 16.62 -11.00
CA ALA A 50 -6.32 16.46 -9.58
C ALA A 50 -5.04 16.42 -8.74
N ASN A 51 -5.02 17.16 -7.63
CA ASN A 51 -3.95 17.11 -6.63
C ASN A 51 -4.15 15.97 -5.60
N LEU A 52 -5.32 15.33 -5.62
CA LEU A 52 -5.69 14.22 -4.78
C LEU A 52 -6.26 13.09 -5.64
N LEU A 53 -5.69 11.89 -5.49
CA LEU A 53 -6.18 10.66 -6.11
C LEU A 53 -6.73 9.74 -5.03
N LEU A 54 -8.02 9.38 -5.15
CA LEU A 54 -8.66 8.41 -4.28
C LEU A 54 -8.71 7.05 -4.97
N CYS A 55 -8.09 6.05 -4.37
CA CYS A 55 -8.06 4.68 -4.85
C CYS A 55 -8.86 3.79 -3.89
N ASP A 56 -10.04 3.36 -4.32
CA ASP A 56 -10.89 2.45 -3.56
C ASP A 56 -10.69 1.03 -4.09
N GLU A 57 -10.15 0.16 -3.23
CA GLU A 57 -9.82 -1.24 -3.52
C GLU A 57 -9.11 -1.48 -4.86
N ALA A 58 -8.21 -0.58 -5.23
CA ALA A 58 -7.59 -0.53 -6.55
C ALA A 58 -6.83 -1.82 -6.97
N THR A 59 -6.56 -2.72 -6.04
CA THR A 59 -5.77 -3.93 -6.26
C THR A 59 -6.47 -5.22 -5.82
N SER A 60 -7.69 -5.15 -5.27
CA SER A 60 -8.38 -6.29 -4.65
C SER A 60 -8.68 -7.45 -5.60
N ALA A 61 -8.86 -7.17 -6.90
CA ALA A 61 -9.17 -8.15 -7.94
C ALA A 61 -7.98 -8.50 -8.85
N LEU A 62 -6.76 -8.13 -8.46
CA LEU A 62 -5.54 -8.34 -9.25
C LEU A 62 -4.69 -9.47 -8.66
N ASP A 63 -3.96 -10.15 -9.51
CA ASP A 63 -2.92 -11.09 -9.08
C ASP A 63 -1.73 -10.34 -8.43
N PRO A 64 -0.88 -11.01 -7.63
CA PRO A 64 0.18 -10.37 -6.88
C PRO A 64 1.17 -9.56 -7.73
N ASN A 65 1.55 -10.06 -8.91
CA ASN A 65 2.51 -9.37 -9.78
C ASN A 65 1.90 -8.11 -10.38
N THR A 66 0.66 -8.19 -10.83
CA THR A 66 -0.09 -7.03 -11.34
C THR A 66 -0.34 -6.01 -10.23
N THR A 67 -0.68 -6.46 -9.02
CA THR A 67 -0.80 -5.61 -7.82
C THR A 67 0.49 -4.82 -7.61
N GLN A 68 1.64 -5.49 -7.55
CA GLN A 68 2.92 -4.83 -7.35
C GLN A 68 3.21 -3.78 -8.44
N SER A 69 2.89 -4.10 -9.68
CA SER A 69 3.05 -3.18 -10.82
C SER A 69 2.20 -1.91 -10.66
N VAL A 70 0.94 -2.04 -10.21
CA VAL A 70 0.05 -0.90 -9.96
C VAL A 70 0.52 -0.08 -8.75
N LEU A 71 0.99 -0.72 -7.68
CA LEU A 71 1.52 -0.03 -6.50
C LEU A 71 2.79 0.77 -6.83
N ASN A 72 3.68 0.22 -7.64
CA ASN A 72 4.87 0.93 -8.11
C ASN A 72 4.49 2.16 -8.95
N LEU A 73 3.51 2.01 -9.85
CA LEU A 73 2.98 3.14 -10.61
C LEU A 73 2.43 4.24 -9.69
N LEU A 74 1.62 3.90 -8.68
CA LEU A 74 1.09 4.89 -7.74
C LEU A 74 2.21 5.61 -6.99
N ARG A 75 3.25 4.91 -6.55
CA ARG A 75 4.43 5.50 -5.91
C ARG A 75 5.14 6.49 -6.84
N GLU A 76 5.37 6.10 -8.11
CA GLU A 76 5.98 6.98 -9.10
C GLU A 76 5.15 8.23 -9.38
N LEU A 77 3.83 8.08 -9.48
CA LEU A 77 2.92 9.22 -9.69
C LEU A 77 2.97 10.19 -8.50
N ASN A 78 2.96 9.68 -7.27
CA ASN A 78 3.11 10.51 -6.09
C ASN A 78 4.43 11.30 -6.12
N GLN A 79 5.56 10.63 -6.43
CA GLN A 79 6.88 11.27 -6.47
C GLN A 79 7.03 12.26 -7.64
N LYS A 80 6.58 11.88 -8.85
CA LYS A 80 6.76 12.71 -10.06
C LYS A 80 5.82 13.91 -10.12
N LEU A 81 4.58 13.74 -9.64
CA LEU A 81 3.54 14.75 -9.75
C LEU A 81 3.29 15.51 -8.44
N GLY A 82 3.83 15.05 -7.32
CA GLY A 82 3.58 15.63 -6.00
C GLY A 82 2.13 15.56 -5.54
N ILE A 83 1.32 14.63 -6.09
CA ILE A 83 -0.09 14.47 -5.74
C ILE A 83 -0.23 13.66 -4.46
N THR A 84 -1.26 13.95 -3.69
CA THR A 84 -1.65 13.11 -2.55
C THR A 84 -2.44 11.89 -3.05
N ILE A 85 -2.11 10.70 -2.56
CA ILE A 85 -2.83 9.48 -2.89
C ILE A 85 -3.45 8.91 -1.61
N VAL A 86 -4.76 8.75 -1.61
CA VAL A 86 -5.50 8.07 -0.54
C VAL A 86 -5.92 6.70 -1.04
N VAL A 87 -5.47 5.65 -0.34
CA VAL A 87 -5.80 4.26 -0.67
C VAL A 87 -6.75 3.70 0.36
N VAL A 88 -7.94 3.30 -0.06
CA VAL A 88 -8.90 2.56 0.76
C VAL A 88 -8.69 1.08 0.48
N THR A 89 -8.31 0.32 1.49
CA THR A 89 -8.01 -1.11 1.34
C THR A 89 -8.11 -1.84 2.68
N HIS A 90 -8.43 -3.12 2.62
CA HIS A 90 -8.31 -4.05 3.74
C HIS A 90 -7.00 -4.87 3.67
N GLN A 91 -6.20 -4.70 2.61
CA GLN A 91 -4.94 -5.41 2.40
C GLN A 91 -3.80 -4.70 3.14
N MET A 92 -3.43 -5.20 4.31
CA MET A 92 -2.39 -4.55 5.14
C MET A 92 -0.99 -4.56 4.50
N GLU A 93 -0.74 -5.50 3.56
CA GLU A 93 0.49 -5.51 2.75
C GLU A 93 0.59 -4.24 1.89
N VAL A 94 -0.50 -3.85 1.23
CA VAL A 94 -0.57 -2.63 0.43
C VAL A 94 -0.24 -1.41 1.29
N VAL A 95 -0.84 -1.33 2.49
CA VAL A 95 -0.59 -0.22 3.43
C VAL A 95 0.89 -0.13 3.79
N ARG A 96 1.52 -1.25 4.14
CA ARG A 96 2.94 -1.29 4.52
C ARG A 96 3.88 -0.88 3.38
N GLN A 97 3.53 -1.27 2.14
CA GLN A 97 4.41 -1.06 1.00
C GLN A 97 4.42 0.38 0.49
N ILE A 98 3.29 1.07 0.47
CA ILE A 98 3.20 2.36 -0.23
C ILE A 98 2.71 3.52 0.62
N CYS A 99 2.13 3.29 1.81
CA CYS A 99 1.55 4.36 2.63
C CYS A 99 2.55 4.87 3.67
N ASP A 100 2.54 6.18 3.89
CA ASP A 100 3.28 6.84 4.98
C ASP A 100 2.44 6.89 6.25
N THR A 101 1.13 7.13 6.10
CA THR A 101 0.16 7.23 7.19
C THR A 101 -1.02 6.30 6.97
N ILE A 102 -1.63 5.88 8.07
CA ILE A 102 -2.83 5.05 8.08
C ILE A 102 -3.89 5.66 9.00
N SER A 103 -5.15 5.53 8.61
CA SER A 103 -6.31 5.77 9.47
C SER A 103 -7.21 4.54 9.42
N ILE A 104 -7.47 3.94 10.57
CA ILE A 104 -8.32 2.75 10.70
C ILE A 104 -9.73 3.21 11.06
N LEU A 105 -10.70 2.81 10.23
CA LEU A 105 -12.11 3.11 10.42
C LEU A 105 -12.85 1.89 10.99
N GLU A 106 -13.59 2.11 12.05
CA GLU A 106 -14.52 1.15 12.67
C GLU A 106 -15.86 1.84 12.93
N ASN A 107 -16.94 1.23 12.50
CA ASN A 107 -18.30 1.76 12.69
C ASN A 107 -18.46 3.24 12.29
N GLY A 108 -17.81 3.65 11.18
CA GLY A 108 -17.86 5.01 10.65
C GLY A 108 -17.05 6.05 11.44
N LYS A 109 -16.20 5.63 12.37
CA LYS A 109 -15.31 6.50 13.16
C LYS A 109 -13.85 6.08 12.99
N ILE A 110 -12.93 7.04 13.13
CA ILE A 110 -11.50 6.75 13.16
C ILE A 110 -11.16 6.21 14.55
N SER A 111 -10.75 4.93 14.60
CA SER A 111 -10.32 4.23 15.82
C SER A 111 -8.83 4.42 16.10
N ALA A 112 -8.01 4.53 15.07
CA ALA A 112 -6.58 4.80 15.18
C ALA A 112 -6.10 5.52 13.93
N SER A 113 -5.10 6.40 14.09
CA SER A 113 -4.46 7.12 12.99
C SER A 113 -3.03 7.47 13.35
N GLY A 114 -2.13 7.45 12.37
CA GLY A 114 -0.74 7.82 12.57
C GLY A 114 0.19 7.29 11.47
N ASN A 115 1.50 7.39 11.72
CA ASN A 115 2.51 6.81 10.85
C ASN A 115 2.35 5.29 10.79
N VAL A 116 2.49 4.70 9.59
CA VAL A 116 2.31 3.25 9.37
C VAL A 116 3.23 2.44 10.27
N LYS A 117 4.55 2.76 10.33
CA LYS A 117 5.51 2.04 11.17
C LYS A 117 5.09 2.05 12.64
N GLU A 118 4.67 3.22 13.17
CA GLU A 118 4.24 3.35 14.55
C GLU A 118 2.95 2.58 14.88
N ILE A 119 1.94 2.65 14.00
CA ILE A 119 0.67 1.96 14.19
C ILE A 119 0.88 0.44 14.17
N PHE A 120 1.72 -0.07 13.25
CA PHE A 120 2.04 -1.49 13.19
C PHE A 120 2.91 -1.97 14.38
N LEU A 121 3.70 -1.09 14.97
CA LEU A 121 4.43 -1.38 16.21
C LEU A 121 3.51 -1.42 17.44
N LYS A 122 2.69 -0.39 17.60
CA LYS A 122 1.77 -0.24 18.73
C LYS A 122 0.65 -1.28 18.71
N LYS A 123 0.30 -1.81 17.53
CA LYS A 123 -0.76 -2.80 17.29
C LYS A 123 -2.04 -2.46 18.06
N PRO A 124 -2.67 -1.29 17.82
CA PRO A 124 -3.94 -0.97 18.47
C PRO A 124 -4.99 -2.04 18.17
N GLN A 125 -5.99 -2.19 19.06
CA GLN A 125 -7.03 -3.23 18.93
C GLN A 125 -7.70 -3.23 17.56
N ALA A 126 -7.93 -2.05 17.00
CA ALA A 126 -8.48 -1.86 15.65
C ALA A 126 -7.61 -2.51 14.56
N LEU A 127 -6.28 -2.40 14.65
CA LEU A 127 -5.38 -3.06 13.72
C LEU A 127 -5.39 -4.57 13.89
N LEU A 128 -5.42 -5.07 15.12
CA LEU A 128 -5.49 -6.51 15.40
C LEU A 128 -6.73 -7.14 14.80
N GLY A 129 -7.87 -6.45 14.83
CA GLY A 129 -9.10 -6.89 14.16
C GLY A 129 -8.96 -7.05 12.64
N LEU A 130 -8.17 -6.21 11.98
CA LEU A 130 -7.91 -6.27 10.55
C LEU A 130 -6.86 -7.33 10.17
N LEU A 131 -5.90 -7.60 11.05
CA LEU A 131 -4.84 -8.59 10.83
C LEU A 131 -5.33 -10.04 11.00
N GLY A 132 -6.54 -10.23 11.55
CA GLY A 132 -7.11 -11.55 11.83
C GLY A 132 -6.59 -12.19 13.12
N LYS A 133 -7.16 -13.36 13.47
CA LYS A 133 -6.88 -14.06 14.74
C LYS A 133 -5.46 -14.65 14.87
N ASP A 134 -4.68 -14.67 13.79
CA ASP A 134 -3.34 -15.28 13.78
C ASP A 134 -2.30 -14.51 14.63
N TYR A 135 -2.68 -13.35 15.16
CA TYR A 135 -1.86 -12.55 16.09
C TYR A 135 -2.25 -12.71 17.56
N SER A 136 -3.25 -13.56 17.89
CA SER A 136 -3.42 -13.98 19.26
C SER A 136 -2.30 -14.98 19.57
N TYR A 137 -1.23 -14.53 20.18
CA TYR A 137 -0.32 -15.45 20.86
C TYR A 137 -1.21 -16.29 21.79
N ALA A 138 -1.25 -17.61 21.58
CA ALA A 138 -1.83 -18.52 22.53
C ALA A 138 -1.36 -18.12 23.93
N GLU A 139 -2.19 -18.29 24.95
CA GLU A 139 -1.83 -17.99 26.34
C GLU A 139 -0.52 -18.69 26.70
N ILE A 140 0.59 -18.04 26.40
CA ILE A 140 1.93 -18.54 26.73
C ILE A 140 2.22 -17.98 28.10
N PRO A 141 2.42 -18.84 29.12
CA PRO A 141 2.76 -18.36 30.45
C PRO A 141 4.07 -17.60 30.40
N GLY A 142 4.07 -16.35 30.83
CA GLY A 142 5.24 -15.49 30.87
C GLY A 142 5.00 -14.09 30.29
N ILE A 143 6.07 -13.33 30.18
CA ILE A 143 6.06 -12.01 29.55
C ILE A 143 6.40 -12.17 28.09
N VAL A 144 5.50 -11.78 27.20
CA VAL A 144 5.69 -11.76 25.76
C VAL A 144 5.98 -10.33 25.32
N PHE A 145 7.05 -10.12 24.57
CA PHE A 145 7.38 -8.85 23.96
C PHE A 145 7.72 -9.03 22.49
N THR A 146 7.48 -8.01 21.70
CA THR A 146 7.82 -7.98 20.28
C THR A 146 8.96 -7.01 20.07
N LEU A 147 10.02 -7.46 19.40
CA LEU A 147 11.12 -6.62 18.97
C LEU A 147 11.01 -6.36 17.48
N LEU A 148 11.21 -5.12 17.08
CA LEU A 148 11.44 -4.76 15.69
C LEU A 148 12.94 -4.49 15.54
N LEU A 149 13.58 -5.28 14.72
CA LEU A 149 15.00 -5.17 14.46
C LEU A 149 15.24 -4.96 12.98
N SER A 150 16.14 -4.06 12.64
CA SER A 150 16.68 -3.98 11.29
C SER A 150 17.56 -5.20 10.97
N ARG A 151 17.85 -5.42 9.70
CA ARG A 151 18.73 -6.54 9.28
C ARG A 151 20.11 -6.49 9.96
N SER A 152 20.63 -5.29 10.22
CA SER A 152 21.92 -5.06 10.88
C SER A 152 21.88 -5.34 12.39
N GLU A 153 20.69 -5.35 13.00
CA GLU A 153 20.51 -5.55 14.44
C GLU A 153 20.14 -6.99 14.82
N MET A 154 20.00 -7.87 13.85
CA MET A 154 19.63 -9.28 14.09
C MET A 154 20.65 -10.05 14.95
N ASN A 155 21.89 -9.62 15.00
CA ASN A 155 22.95 -10.19 15.85
C ASN A 155 22.68 -10.01 17.35
N VAL A 156 21.80 -9.11 17.75
CA VAL A 156 21.38 -8.88 19.15
C VAL A 156 20.48 -10.00 19.69
N ILE A 157 19.81 -10.77 18.83
CA ILE A 157 18.86 -11.81 19.24
C ILE A 157 19.50 -12.86 20.17
N PRO A 158 20.66 -13.46 19.86
CA PRO A 158 21.29 -14.43 20.74
C PRO A 158 21.64 -13.86 22.13
N GLU A 159 22.05 -12.60 22.19
CA GLU A 159 22.38 -11.91 23.44
C GLU A 159 21.12 -11.74 24.31
N ILE A 160 20.00 -11.32 23.70
CA ILE A 160 18.70 -11.18 24.41
C ILE A 160 18.24 -12.54 24.92
N CYS A 161 18.27 -13.58 24.08
CA CYS A 161 17.86 -14.93 24.48
C CYS A 161 18.67 -15.44 25.66
N ASN A 162 19.98 -15.25 25.65
CA ASN A 162 20.88 -15.71 26.74
C ASN A 162 20.69 -14.88 28.01
N ARG A 163 20.57 -13.57 27.91
CA ARG A 163 20.49 -12.66 29.06
C ARG A 163 19.17 -12.77 29.82
N PHE A 164 18.09 -13.04 29.14
CA PHE A 164 16.72 -13.06 29.69
C PHE A 164 16.08 -14.45 29.69
N ASP A 165 16.83 -15.50 29.36
CA ASP A 165 16.31 -16.87 29.14
C ASP A 165 15.05 -16.85 28.23
N ALA A 166 15.10 -15.99 27.22
CA ALA A 166 13.97 -15.78 26.33
C ALA A 166 13.98 -16.82 25.21
N LYS A 167 12.78 -17.24 24.78
CA LYS A 167 12.60 -18.16 23.64
C LYS A 167 11.94 -17.42 22.49
N ILE A 168 12.44 -17.64 21.29
CA ILE A 168 11.79 -17.14 20.07
C ILE A 168 10.52 -17.96 19.84
N ILE A 169 9.37 -17.27 19.80
CA ILE A 169 8.08 -17.89 19.51
C ILE A 169 7.82 -17.85 18.01
N THR A 170 8.11 -16.72 17.38
CA THR A 170 7.94 -16.53 15.93
C THR A 170 8.86 -15.44 15.42
N THR A 171 9.26 -15.55 14.16
CA THR A 171 9.98 -14.48 13.45
C THR A 171 9.25 -14.20 12.15
N GLU A 172 9.05 -12.92 11.83
CA GLU A 172 8.47 -12.48 10.58
C GLU A 172 9.38 -11.45 9.93
N ASN A 173 9.74 -11.66 8.68
CA ASN A 173 10.39 -10.64 7.87
C ASN A 173 9.32 -9.74 7.26
N ARG A 174 9.42 -8.44 7.50
CA ARG A 174 8.49 -7.44 6.96
C ARG A 174 9.28 -6.33 6.29
N GLU A 175 8.89 -6.04 5.07
CA GLU A 175 9.42 -4.89 4.35
C GLU A 175 8.46 -3.71 4.55
N TYR A 176 9.03 -2.56 4.89
CA TYR A 176 8.32 -1.28 4.95
C TYR A 176 8.88 -0.37 3.87
N LYS A 177 8.08 0.62 3.45
CA LYS A 177 8.54 1.66 2.54
C LYS A 177 9.84 2.26 3.09
N GLU A 178 10.90 2.23 2.29
CA GLU A 178 12.13 2.95 2.59
C GLU A 178 11.88 4.46 2.47
N GLU A 179 12.49 5.24 3.36
CA GLU A 179 12.38 6.71 3.36
C GLU A 179 13.24 7.32 2.25
#